data_678d68266302fd0032d0701c5ebba1ab
#
_entry.id   678d68266302fd0032d0701c5ebba1ab
#
_cell.length_a   1.000
_cell.length_b   1.000
_cell.length_c   1.000
_cell.angle_alpha   90.00
_cell.angle_beta   90.00
_cell.angle_gamma   90.00
#
_symmetry.space_group_name_H-M   'P 1'
#
loop_
_entity.id
_entity.type
_entity.pdbx_description
1 polymer ?
#
loop_
_entity_poly.entity_id
_entity_poly.type
_entity_poly.pdbx_seq_one_letter_code
_entity_poly.pdbx_strand_id
1 'polypeptide(L)'
;MSENEPVRRRRRADADRSRTAILAAAITLLDERIDAGMERIAEAARVTRQTVYAHFPSRDALLAAVVDELTRETMEAIDALELETGPALDKVLALIDLSWRQFEQHPLLLQLPQSAGQDERHGPVVERFERLIRRGQRTGEITRELPVAWLVSALIALGHTAGEAAATNRMTPRKASAALRTTATRLLQEPASRP
;
A
#
# COMPACT_ATOMS: atom_id res chain seq x y z
N MET A 1 -31.52 34.50 -11.11
CA MET A 1 -30.94 33.32 -11.75
C MET A 1 -29.44 33.46 -11.84
N SER A 2 -28.77 32.82 -10.96
CA SER A 2 -27.47 32.14 -10.89
C SER A 2 -26.20 32.82 -11.42
N GLU A 3 -25.82 33.98 -10.91
CA GLU A 3 -24.42 34.49 -11.00
C GLU A 3 -23.45 33.80 -10.02
N ASN A 4 -23.92 32.93 -9.15
CA ASN A 4 -23.12 32.36 -8.06
C ASN A 4 -22.46 30.98 -8.40
N GLU A 5 -22.79 30.37 -9.54
CA GLU A 5 -22.32 29.04 -9.93
C GLU A 5 -20.83 29.01 -10.37
N PRO A 6 -20.32 29.95 -11.20
CA PRO A 6 -18.91 29.96 -11.60
C PRO A 6 -17.97 30.28 -10.43
N VAL A 7 -18.35 31.13 -9.50
CA VAL A 7 -17.56 31.47 -8.30
C VAL A 7 -17.46 30.27 -7.38
N ARG A 8 -18.57 29.55 -7.17
CA ARG A 8 -18.62 28.34 -6.34
C ARG A 8 -17.80 27.20 -6.95
N ARG A 9 -17.83 27.04 -8.29
CA ARG A 9 -17.02 26.06 -9.01
C ARG A 9 -15.54 26.34 -8.90
N ARG A 10 -15.13 27.61 -9.04
CA ARG A 10 -13.73 28.05 -8.88
C ARG A 10 -13.22 27.80 -7.47
N ARG A 11 -14.00 28.14 -6.43
CA ARG A 11 -13.63 27.90 -5.02
C ARG A 11 -13.46 26.41 -4.71
N ARG A 12 -14.30 25.53 -5.27
CA ARG A 12 -14.15 24.08 -5.13
C ARG A 12 -12.85 23.60 -5.80
N ALA A 13 -12.60 24.00 -7.03
CA ALA A 13 -11.36 23.64 -7.74
C ALA A 13 -10.10 24.15 -7.04
N ASP A 14 -10.14 25.33 -6.40
CA ASP A 14 -9.05 25.87 -5.59
C ASP A 14 -8.84 25.03 -4.31
N ALA A 15 -9.92 24.64 -3.65
CA ALA A 15 -9.88 23.77 -2.48
C ALA A 15 -9.33 22.38 -2.82
N ASP A 16 -9.77 21.78 -3.92
CA ASP A 16 -9.28 20.48 -4.37
C ASP A 16 -7.79 20.52 -4.71
N ARG A 17 -7.31 21.59 -5.39
CA ARG A 17 -5.88 21.78 -5.64
C ARG A 17 -5.07 21.92 -4.36
N SER A 18 -5.57 22.68 -3.39
CA SER A 18 -4.90 22.84 -2.10
C SER A 18 -4.83 21.53 -1.35
N ARG A 19 -5.90 20.74 -1.34
CA ARG A 19 -5.95 19.40 -0.71
C ARG A 19 -4.93 18.46 -1.33
N THR A 20 -4.86 18.39 -2.66
CA THR A 20 -3.90 17.55 -3.38
C THR A 20 -2.45 17.98 -3.10
N ALA A 21 -2.17 19.31 -3.10
CA ALA A 21 -0.85 19.82 -2.77
C ALA A 21 -0.42 19.48 -1.34
N ILE A 22 -1.35 19.57 -0.37
CA ILE A 22 -1.08 19.20 1.02
C ILE A 22 -0.78 17.70 1.14
N LEU A 23 -1.55 16.84 0.49
CA LEU A 23 -1.33 15.38 0.53
C LEU A 23 0.03 15.02 -0.10
N ALA A 24 0.36 15.55 -1.27
CA ALA A 24 1.65 15.30 -1.91
C ALA A 24 2.84 15.73 -1.03
N ALA A 25 2.75 16.93 -0.43
CA ALA A 25 3.77 17.42 0.50
C ALA A 25 3.85 16.57 1.76
N ALA A 26 2.71 16.11 2.29
CA ALA A 26 2.65 15.25 3.46
C ALA A 26 3.29 13.89 3.19
N ILE A 27 2.98 13.24 2.07
CA ILE A 27 3.59 11.96 1.67
C ILE A 27 5.12 12.12 1.63
N THR A 28 5.63 13.09 0.88
CA THR A 28 7.08 13.30 0.76
C THR A 28 7.76 13.53 2.11
N LEU A 29 7.21 14.41 2.95
CA LEU A 29 7.81 14.72 4.25
C LEU A 29 7.72 13.58 5.26
N LEU A 30 6.62 12.81 5.23
CA LEU A 30 6.40 11.69 6.15
C LEU A 30 7.24 10.46 5.75
N ASP A 31 7.54 10.28 4.47
CA ASP A 31 8.48 9.27 4.00
C ASP A 31 9.91 9.56 4.47
N GLU A 32 10.30 10.84 4.52
CA GLU A 32 11.60 11.24 5.05
C GLU A 32 11.62 11.19 6.60
N ARG A 33 10.53 11.65 7.23
CA ARG A 33 10.40 11.80 8.67
C ARG A 33 8.96 11.66 9.11
N ILE A 34 8.64 10.51 9.70
CA ILE A 34 7.28 10.19 10.16
C ILE A 34 6.73 11.21 11.20
N ASP A 35 7.60 11.92 11.91
CA ASP A 35 7.25 12.92 12.91
C ASP A 35 7.06 14.35 12.33
N ALA A 36 7.14 14.52 11.00
CA ALA A 36 6.96 15.83 10.36
C ALA A 36 5.63 16.50 10.80
N GLY A 37 5.73 17.73 11.29
CA GLY A 37 4.59 18.47 11.84
C GLY A 37 3.74 19.16 10.78
N MET A 38 2.49 19.48 11.13
CA MET A 38 1.52 20.18 10.25
C MET A 38 2.04 21.51 9.68
N GLU A 39 2.91 22.18 10.41
CA GLU A 39 3.50 23.47 10.01
C GLU A 39 4.50 23.31 8.85
N ARG A 40 5.37 22.30 8.93
CA ARG A 40 6.31 21.99 7.85
C ARG A 40 5.58 21.48 6.60
N ILE A 41 4.48 20.74 6.79
CA ILE A 41 3.65 20.30 5.67
C ILE A 41 2.97 21.49 4.99
N ALA A 42 2.48 22.48 5.75
CA ALA A 42 1.92 23.72 5.20
C ALA A 42 2.94 24.50 4.37
N GLU A 43 4.17 24.63 4.89
CA GLU A 43 5.28 25.29 4.21
C GLU A 43 5.63 24.57 2.89
N ALA A 44 5.81 23.26 2.93
CA ALA A 44 6.12 22.45 1.75
C ALA A 44 5.00 22.48 0.69
N ALA A 45 3.75 22.48 1.13
CA ALA A 45 2.57 22.60 0.26
C ALA A 45 2.35 24.06 -0.24
N ARG A 46 3.11 25.03 0.25
CA ARG A 46 2.97 26.48 -0.05
C ARG A 46 1.57 27.01 0.27
N VAL A 47 1.00 26.55 1.38
CA VAL A 47 -0.29 27.01 1.90
C VAL A 47 -0.13 27.51 3.34
N THR A 48 -1.15 28.19 3.86
CA THR A 48 -1.15 28.58 5.28
C THR A 48 -1.46 27.38 6.18
N ARG A 49 -0.99 27.42 7.43
CA ARG A 49 -1.35 26.43 8.46
C ARG A 49 -2.88 26.34 8.63
N GLN A 50 -3.57 27.47 8.57
CA GLN A 50 -5.04 27.50 8.62
C GLN A 50 -5.67 26.73 7.46
N THR A 51 -5.10 26.81 6.25
CA THR A 51 -5.56 26.05 5.08
C THR A 51 -5.39 24.55 5.32
N VAL A 52 -4.26 24.11 5.91
CA VAL A 52 -4.06 22.69 6.23
C VAL A 52 -5.11 22.20 7.22
N TYR A 53 -5.36 22.94 8.32
CA TYR A 53 -6.37 22.59 9.32
C TYR A 53 -7.82 22.65 8.79
N ALA A 54 -8.09 23.49 7.79
CA ALA A 54 -9.38 23.51 7.12
C ALA A 54 -9.68 22.24 6.32
N HIS A 55 -8.62 21.60 5.76
CA HIS A 55 -8.74 20.33 5.03
C HIS A 55 -8.57 19.09 5.92
N PHE A 56 -7.69 19.17 6.91
CA PHE A 56 -7.31 18.07 7.79
C PHE A 56 -7.30 18.58 9.23
N PRO A 57 -8.40 18.39 9.99
CA PRO A 57 -8.58 19.01 11.30
C PRO A 57 -7.60 18.50 12.37
N SER A 58 -6.94 17.37 12.14
CA SER A 58 -5.91 16.81 13.01
C SER A 58 -4.79 16.15 12.21
N ARG A 59 -3.67 15.86 12.88
CA ARG A 59 -2.59 15.05 12.31
C ARG A 59 -3.09 13.66 11.93
N ASP A 60 -3.91 13.05 12.76
CA ASP A 60 -4.45 11.70 12.50
C ASP A 60 -5.36 11.69 11.27
N ALA A 61 -6.17 12.74 11.08
CA ALA A 61 -6.98 12.92 9.88
C ALA A 61 -6.12 13.07 8.61
N LEU A 62 -4.98 13.77 8.71
CA LEU A 62 -4.04 13.88 7.61
C LEU A 62 -3.36 12.55 7.31
N LEU A 63 -2.87 11.83 8.35
CA LEU A 63 -2.27 10.51 8.18
C LEU A 63 -3.24 9.51 7.57
N ALA A 64 -4.49 9.50 8.02
CA ALA A 64 -5.52 8.66 7.43
C ALA A 64 -5.71 8.96 5.93
N ALA A 65 -5.80 10.24 5.56
CA ALA A 65 -5.95 10.64 4.16
C ALA A 65 -4.70 10.32 3.30
N VAL A 66 -3.49 10.39 3.88
CA VAL A 66 -2.26 9.95 3.22
C VAL A 66 -2.30 8.45 2.94
N VAL A 67 -2.68 7.65 3.92
CA VAL A 67 -2.82 6.19 3.74
C VAL A 67 -3.88 5.84 2.71
N ASP A 68 -5.02 6.54 2.73
CA ASP A 68 -6.10 6.34 1.75
C ASP A 68 -5.62 6.66 0.32
N GLU A 69 -4.82 7.71 0.14
CA GLU A 69 -4.24 8.06 -1.16
C GLU A 69 -3.25 7.02 -1.65
N LEU A 70 -2.31 6.58 -0.79
CA LEU A 70 -1.36 5.52 -1.14
C LEU A 70 -2.05 4.18 -1.42
N THR A 71 -3.14 3.88 -0.71
CA THR A 71 -3.96 2.70 -0.97
C THR A 71 -4.62 2.80 -2.35
N ARG A 72 -5.18 3.95 -2.71
CA ARG A 72 -5.78 4.18 -4.03
C ARG A 72 -4.76 3.98 -5.15
N GLU A 73 -3.58 4.57 -5.04
CA GLU A 73 -2.49 4.41 -6.01
C GLU A 73 -2.05 2.94 -6.14
N THR A 74 -1.94 2.25 -5.01
CA THR A 74 -1.62 0.82 -4.98
C THR A 74 -2.70 0.00 -5.70
N MET A 75 -3.98 0.32 -5.48
CA MET A 75 -5.07 -0.39 -6.14
C MET A 75 -5.09 -0.17 -7.65
N GLU A 76 -4.83 1.04 -8.12
CA GLU A 76 -4.68 1.34 -9.55
C GLU A 76 -3.52 0.56 -10.18
N ALA A 77 -2.38 0.49 -9.49
CA ALA A 77 -1.23 -0.30 -9.93
C ALA A 77 -1.52 -1.82 -9.94
N ILE A 78 -2.31 -2.32 -8.99
CA ILE A 78 -2.75 -3.73 -8.96
C ILE A 78 -3.69 -4.02 -10.13
N ASP A 79 -4.63 -3.13 -10.42
CA ASP A 79 -5.58 -3.33 -11.52
C ASP A 79 -4.85 -3.38 -12.89
N ALA A 80 -3.74 -2.63 -13.03
CA ALA A 80 -2.88 -2.69 -14.22
C ALA A 80 -2.10 -4.02 -14.37
N LEU A 81 -2.03 -4.87 -13.35
CA LEU A 81 -1.37 -6.19 -13.44
C LEU A 81 -2.18 -7.24 -14.21
N GLU A 82 -3.43 -6.95 -14.60
CA GLU A 82 -4.30 -7.91 -15.31
C GLU A 82 -4.32 -9.29 -14.63
N LEU A 83 -4.66 -9.32 -13.35
CA LEU A 83 -4.52 -10.50 -12.49
C LEU A 83 -5.30 -11.73 -12.95
N GLU A 84 -6.31 -11.56 -13.79
CA GLU A 84 -7.16 -12.66 -14.27
C GLU A 84 -6.51 -13.47 -15.39
N THR A 85 -5.43 -12.97 -16.02
CA THR A 85 -4.75 -13.62 -17.16
C THR A 85 -3.43 -14.27 -16.76
N GLY A 86 -3.05 -15.36 -17.43
CA GLY A 86 -1.78 -16.06 -17.23
C GLY A 86 -1.70 -16.91 -15.95
N PRO A 87 -0.53 -17.47 -15.64
CA PRO A 87 -0.32 -18.35 -14.50
C PRO A 87 -0.61 -17.67 -13.16
N ALA A 88 -1.35 -18.35 -12.29
CA ALA A 88 -1.76 -17.77 -11.00
C ALA A 88 -0.56 -17.52 -10.08
N LEU A 89 0.41 -18.41 -10.05
CA LEU A 89 1.63 -18.27 -9.26
C LEU A 89 2.41 -17.01 -9.67
N ASP A 90 2.58 -16.76 -10.98
CA ASP A 90 3.28 -15.59 -11.48
C ASP A 90 2.57 -14.30 -11.06
N LYS A 91 1.23 -14.29 -11.07
CA LYS A 91 0.42 -13.14 -10.65
C LYS A 91 0.50 -12.89 -9.13
N VAL A 92 0.55 -13.94 -8.31
CA VAL A 92 0.80 -13.80 -6.87
C VAL A 92 2.18 -13.17 -6.64
N LEU A 93 3.20 -13.65 -7.34
CA LEU A 93 4.56 -13.10 -7.21
C LEU A 93 4.64 -11.65 -7.73
N ALA A 94 3.95 -11.31 -8.81
CA ALA A 94 3.86 -9.94 -9.31
C ALA A 94 3.18 -8.99 -8.32
N LEU A 95 2.14 -9.47 -7.63
CA LEU A 95 1.46 -8.71 -6.58
C LEU A 95 2.36 -8.49 -5.35
N ILE A 96 3.17 -9.50 -4.97
CA ILE A 96 4.19 -9.36 -3.92
C ILE A 96 5.25 -8.33 -4.32
N ASP A 97 5.77 -8.39 -5.55
CA ASP A 97 6.76 -7.46 -6.05
C ASP A 97 6.22 -6.01 -6.12
N LEU A 98 4.94 -5.84 -6.45
CA LEU A 98 4.28 -4.54 -6.43
C LEU A 98 4.16 -4.02 -5.00
N SER A 99 3.68 -4.84 -4.06
CA SER A 99 3.57 -4.47 -2.64
C SER A 99 4.93 -4.11 -2.05
N TRP A 100 5.98 -4.83 -2.45
CA TRP A 100 7.35 -4.52 -2.04
C TRP A 100 7.79 -3.14 -2.53
N ARG A 101 7.56 -2.80 -3.81
CA ARG A 101 7.87 -1.47 -4.36
C ARG A 101 7.16 -0.35 -3.62
N GLN A 102 5.93 -0.56 -3.18
CA GLN A 102 5.21 0.42 -2.36
C GLN A 102 5.92 0.70 -1.04
N PHE A 103 6.42 -0.33 -0.36
CA PHE A 103 7.22 -0.15 0.87
C PHE A 103 8.57 0.54 0.61
N GLU A 104 9.22 0.28 -0.52
CA GLU A 104 10.46 0.97 -0.90
C GLU A 104 10.21 2.45 -1.23
N GLN A 105 9.11 2.78 -1.88
CA GLN A 105 8.73 4.14 -2.25
C GLN A 105 8.17 4.93 -1.05
N HIS A 106 7.47 4.25 -0.16
CA HIS A 106 6.78 4.86 0.98
C HIS A 106 7.15 4.17 2.30
N PRO A 107 8.37 4.43 2.84
CA PRO A 107 8.83 3.86 4.11
C PRO A 107 7.91 4.18 5.30
N LEU A 108 7.12 5.26 5.22
CA LEU A 108 6.13 5.61 6.24
C LEU A 108 5.14 4.47 6.50
N LEU A 109 4.80 3.66 5.49
CA LEU A 109 3.85 2.56 5.61
C LEU A 109 4.31 1.48 6.59
N LEU A 110 5.62 1.29 6.74
CA LEU A 110 6.21 0.35 7.70
C LEU A 110 6.27 0.89 9.13
N GLN A 111 6.15 2.21 9.29
CA GLN A 111 6.27 2.90 10.59
C GLN A 111 4.91 3.21 11.22
N LEU A 112 3.83 3.04 10.46
CA LEU A 112 2.47 3.25 10.98
C LEU A 112 2.10 2.12 11.92
N PRO A 113 1.45 2.43 13.08
CA PRO A 113 0.96 1.42 14.00
C PRO A 113 0.02 0.45 13.28
N GLN A 114 0.21 -0.84 13.48
CA GLN A 114 -0.70 -1.89 13.02
C GLN A 114 -1.97 -1.86 13.88
N SER A 115 -2.87 -0.92 13.63
CA SER A 115 -4.14 -0.80 14.36
C SER A 115 -5.26 -1.59 13.69
N ALA A 116 -6.29 -1.98 14.45
CA ALA A 116 -7.42 -2.79 13.99
C ALA A 116 -8.15 -2.25 12.73
N GLY A 117 -8.00 -0.95 12.41
CA GLY A 117 -8.53 -0.38 11.16
C GLY A 117 -7.69 -0.64 9.90
N GLN A 118 -6.52 -1.29 10.03
CA GLN A 118 -5.72 -1.70 8.86
C GLN A 118 -6.30 -2.95 8.19
N ASP A 119 -7.02 -3.82 8.92
CA ASP A 119 -7.67 -4.99 8.33
C ASP A 119 -8.66 -4.58 7.22
N GLU A 120 -9.43 -3.50 7.43
CA GLU A 120 -10.35 -2.97 6.42
C GLU A 120 -9.64 -2.37 5.20
N ARG A 121 -8.49 -1.73 5.39
CA ARG A 121 -7.70 -1.12 4.31
C ARG A 121 -6.93 -2.16 3.48
N HIS A 122 -6.44 -3.22 4.12
CA HIS A 122 -5.82 -4.34 3.43
C HIS A 122 -6.84 -5.27 2.75
N GLY A 123 -8.12 -5.18 3.12
CA GLY A 123 -9.20 -6.00 2.58
C GLY A 123 -9.14 -6.19 1.06
N PRO A 124 -9.06 -5.11 0.26
CA PRO A 124 -9.00 -5.23 -1.19
C PRO A 124 -7.77 -5.98 -1.73
N VAL A 125 -6.61 -5.86 -1.07
CA VAL A 125 -5.38 -6.59 -1.44
C VAL A 125 -5.49 -8.05 -1.02
N VAL A 126 -6.00 -8.30 0.19
CA VAL A 126 -6.28 -9.65 0.71
C VAL A 126 -7.20 -10.42 -0.23
N GLU A 127 -8.31 -9.81 -0.67
CA GLU A 127 -9.24 -10.42 -1.62
C GLU A 127 -8.58 -10.81 -2.95
N ARG A 128 -7.63 -10.00 -3.44
CA ARG A 128 -6.90 -10.31 -4.66
C ARG A 128 -5.96 -11.50 -4.48
N PHE A 129 -5.21 -11.54 -3.37
CA PHE A 129 -4.42 -12.72 -3.02
C PHE A 129 -5.29 -13.98 -2.90
N GLU A 130 -6.41 -13.90 -2.20
CA GLU A 130 -7.31 -15.04 -2.06
C GLU A 130 -7.82 -15.57 -3.40
N ARG A 131 -8.26 -14.68 -4.30
CA ARG A 131 -8.74 -15.08 -5.63
C ARG A 131 -7.64 -15.77 -6.44
N LEU A 132 -6.44 -15.19 -6.44
CA LEU A 132 -5.28 -15.75 -7.15
C LEU A 132 -4.89 -17.12 -6.60
N ILE A 133 -4.78 -17.25 -5.28
CA ILE A 133 -4.40 -18.51 -4.63
C ILE A 133 -5.47 -19.57 -4.88
N ARG A 134 -6.77 -19.26 -4.73
CA ARG A 134 -7.86 -20.19 -5.08
C ARG A 134 -7.80 -20.63 -6.55
N ARG A 135 -7.48 -19.70 -7.46
CA ARG A 135 -7.28 -20.04 -8.88
C ARG A 135 -6.11 -20.98 -9.06
N GLY A 136 -4.94 -20.67 -8.48
CA GLY A 136 -3.75 -21.51 -8.56
C GLY A 136 -3.92 -22.89 -7.94
N GLN A 137 -4.66 -22.99 -6.84
CA GLN A 137 -5.03 -24.29 -6.26
C GLN A 137 -5.93 -25.12 -7.17
N ARG A 138 -6.89 -24.49 -7.88
CA ARG A 138 -7.74 -25.21 -8.85
C ARG A 138 -6.95 -25.71 -10.05
N THR A 139 -5.98 -24.94 -10.55
CA THR A 139 -5.15 -25.30 -11.70
C THR A 139 -3.95 -26.19 -11.36
N GLY A 140 -3.67 -26.40 -10.06
CA GLY A 140 -2.50 -27.17 -9.60
C GLY A 140 -1.18 -26.39 -9.64
N GLU A 141 -1.20 -25.09 -9.83
CA GLU A 141 -0.03 -24.22 -9.79
C GLU A 141 0.41 -23.88 -8.37
N ILE A 142 -0.52 -23.93 -7.41
CA ILE A 142 -0.31 -23.61 -6.00
C ILE A 142 -0.74 -24.80 -5.15
N THR A 143 0.01 -25.10 -4.11
CA THR A 143 -0.23 -26.21 -3.20
C THR A 143 -1.64 -26.18 -2.62
N ARG A 144 -2.27 -27.36 -2.52
CA ARG A 144 -3.57 -27.56 -1.88
C ARG A 144 -3.47 -28.03 -0.43
N GLU A 145 -2.25 -28.29 0.06
CA GLU A 145 -2.03 -28.80 1.43
C GLU A 145 -2.41 -27.77 2.49
N LEU A 146 -2.36 -26.46 2.15
CA LEU A 146 -2.63 -25.39 3.08
C LEU A 146 -3.88 -24.58 2.69
N PRO A 147 -4.70 -24.17 3.68
CA PRO A 147 -5.85 -23.32 3.43
C PRO A 147 -5.47 -21.97 2.80
N VAL A 148 -6.32 -21.45 1.90
CA VAL A 148 -6.13 -20.15 1.24
C VAL A 148 -5.88 -19.02 2.27
N ALA A 149 -6.72 -18.94 3.30
CA ALA A 149 -6.60 -17.90 4.33
C ALA A 149 -5.25 -17.95 5.06
N TRP A 150 -4.72 -19.18 5.31
CA TRP A 150 -3.41 -19.35 5.91
C TRP A 150 -2.30 -18.83 4.99
N LEU A 151 -2.34 -19.22 3.70
CA LEU A 151 -1.35 -18.80 2.71
C LEU A 151 -1.33 -17.27 2.58
N VAL A 152 -2.51 -16.62 2.54
CA VAL A 152 -2.62 -15.15 2.49
C VAL A 152 -1.99 -14.51 3.73
N SER A 153 -2.36 -14.98 4.92
CA SER A 153 -1.81 -14.45 6.19
C SER A 153 -0.30 -14.62 6.26
N ALA A 154 0.22 -15.78 5.81
CA ALA A 154 1.65 -16.05 5.79
C ALA A 154 2.39 -15.11 4.80
N LEU A 155 1.84 -14.87 3.61
CA LEU A 155 2.42 -13.94 2.63
C LEU A 155 2.49 -12.51 3.16
N ILE A 156 1.44 -12.04 3.82
CA ILE A 156 1.39 -10.70 4.45
C ILE A 156 2.44 -10.61 5.57
N ALA A 157 2.50 -11.62 6.44
CA ALA A 157 3.48 -11.67 7.53
C ALA A 157 4.93 -11.68 7.00
N LEU A 158 5.21 -12.44 5.93
CA LEU A 158 6.51 -12.44 5.25
C LEU A 158 6.86 -11.08 4.67
N GLY A 159 5.89 -10.39 4.06
CA GLY A 159 6.07 -9.02 3.55
C GLY A 159 6.47 -8.05 4.66
N HIS A 160 5.77 -8.06 5.79
CA HIS A 160 6.08 -7.23 6.96
C HIS A 160 7.46 -7.57 7.54
N THR A 161 7.79 -8.86 7.68
CA THR A 161 9.10 -9.31 8.17
C THR A 161 10.24 -8.81 7.28
N ALA A 162 10.07 -8.90 5.97
CA ALA A 162 11.06 -8.41 5.00
C ALA A 162 11.19 -6.88 5.08
N GLY A 163 10.06 -6.16 5.17
CA GLY A 163 10.03 -4.70 5.32
C GLY A 163 10.73 -4.24 6.60
N GLU A 164 10.45 -4.86 7.74
CA GLU A 164 11.11 -4.57 9.02
C GLU A 164 12.63 -4.86 8.94
N ALA A 165 13.03 -5.97 8.32
CA ALA A 165 14.44 -6.31 8.16
C ALA A 165 15.20 -5.27 7.32
N ALA A 166 14.54 -4.69 6.31
CA ALA A 166 15.09 -3.60 5.51
C ALA A 166 15.13 -2.27 6.29
N ALA A 167 14.03 -1.90 6.95
CA ALA A 167 13.92 -0.66 7.73
C ALA A 167 14.91 -0.60 8.90
N THR A 168 15.22 -1.74 9.52
CA THR A 168 16.18 -1.85 10.62
C THR A 168 17.61 -2.13 10.17
N ASN A 169 17.90 -2.06 8.86
CA ASN A 169 19.20 -2.37 8.27
C ASN A 169 19.74 -3.78 8.59
N ARG A 170 18.89 -4.73 9.01
CA ARG A 170 19.27 -6.15 9.16
C ARG A 170 19.53 -6.81 7.82
N MET A 171 18.84 -6.32 6.78
CA MET A 171 19.07 -6.73 5.39
C MET A 171 19.05 -5.49 4.48
N THR A 172 19.78 -5.54 3.36
CA THR A 172 19.56 -4.52 2.31
C THR A 172 18.18 -4.73 1.67
N PRO A 173 17.49 -3.68 1.18
CA PRO A 173 16.18 -3.80 0.52
C PRO A 173 16.19 -4.90 -0.57
N ARG A 174 17.22 -4.94 -1.40
CA ARG A 174 17.42 -5.97 -2.45
C ARG A 174 17.48 -7.40 -1.88
N LYS A 175 18.18 -7.60 -0.75
CA LYS A 175 18.25 -8.94 -0.11
C LYS A 175 16.94 -9.32 0.52
N ALA A 176 16.24 -8.37 1.15
CA ALA A 176 14.94 -8.59 1.77
C ALA A 176 13.88 -8.97 0.72
N SER A 177 13.81 -8.24 -0.39
CA SER A 177 12.93 -8.54 -1.53
C SER A 177 13.21 -9.94 -2.10
N ALA A 178 14.47 -10.27 -2.34
CA ALA A 178 14.85 -11.59 -2.86
C ALA A 178 14.48 -12.72 -1.89
N ALA A 179 14.68 -12.52 -0.58
CA ALA A 179 14.28 -13.48 0.45
C ALA A 179 12.77 -13.66 0.50
N LEU A 180 12.00 -12.56 0.49
CA LEU A 180 10.54 -12.57 0.43
C LEU A 180 10.05 -13.37 -0.77
N ARG A 181 10.52 -13.05 -1.98
CA ARG A 181 10.11 -13.72 -3.21
C ARG A 181 10.44 -15.22 -3.18
N THR A 182 11.66 -15.58 -2.74
CA THR A 182 12.09 -16.98 -2.65
C THR A 182 11.25 -17.77 -1.65
N THR A 183 10.97 -17.19 -0.48
CA THR A 183 10.18 -17.84 0.57
C THR A 183 8.73 -17.98 0.13
N ALA A 184 8.14 -16.95 -0.46
CA ALA A 184 6.79 -16.98 -1.01
C ALA A 184 6.64 -18.05 -2.09
N THR A 185 7.60 -18.16 -3.02
CA THR A 185 7.59 -19.19 -4.05
C THR A 185 7.59 -20.59 -3.45
N ARG A 186 8.48 -20.85 -2.48
CA ARG A 186 8.56 -22.16 -1.80
C ARG A 186 7.32 -22.48 -0.99
N LEU A 187 6.70 -21.49 -0.37
CA LEU A 187 5.47 -21.65 0.40
C LEU A 187 4.29 -22.05 -0.49
N LEU A 188 4.25 -21.50 -1.71
CA LEU A 188 3.13 -21.69 -2.64
C LEU A 188 3.26 -22.93 -3.52
N GLN A 189 4.46 -23.45 -3.72
CA GLN A 189 4.70 -24.65 -4.53
C GLN A 189 4.47 -25.92 -3.72
N GLU A 190 4.02 -26.97 -4.39
CA GLU A 190 4.02 -28.29 -3.76
C GLU A 190 5.45 -28.73 -3.46
N PRO A 191 5.70 -29.39 -2.31
CA PRO A 191 7.00 -30.01 -2.07
C PRO A 191 7.26 -31.00 -3.20
N ALA A 192 8.44 -30.86 -3.84
CA ALA A 192 8.84 -31.83 -4.87
C ALA A 192 8.69 -33.23 -4.30
N SER A 193 7.86 -34.07 -4.93
CA SER A 193 7.68 -35.45 -4.53
C SER A 193 9.05 -36.08 -4.41
N ARG A 194 9.45 -36.47 -3.18
CA ARG A 194 10.68 -37.24 -2.99
C ARG A 194 10.50 -38.56 -3.72
N PRO A 195 11.46 -38.95 -4.57
CA PRO A 195 11.44 -40.25 -5.22
C PRO A 195 11.48 -41.41 -4.22
#